data_ad2ab49668527ade6daf6ae0387fffbe
#
_entry.id   ad2ab49668527ade6daf6ae0387fffbe
#
_cell.length_a   1.000
_cell.length_b   1.000
_cell.length_c   1.000
_cell.angle_alpha   90.00
_cell.angle_beta   90.00
_cell.angle_gamma   90.00
#
_symmetry.space_group_name_H-M   'P 1'
#
loop_
_entity.id
_entity.type
_entity.pdbx_description
1 polymer ?
#
loop_
_entity_poly.entity_id
_entity_poly.type
_entity_poly.pdbx_seq_one_letter_code
_entity_poly.pdbx_strand_id
1 'polypeptide(L)'
;MPDAPTYEQLLAHVVELERVIVAQADRIAELERKVGADSSNSSRPPSSDAPWAKKPAAKRSLRTRSGRKAGKQPGAGSVSRRLVDDPDETFEVAPDRCGGCGESLDGAPEVARVRRQVADVSPPPPSKVTEYQLVSRQCRGCGRHNAPAPGDRPRRVSPAAARAATRAPAPSAGSADGTAGPGSALVPVPGSGLERAEVVDHDLVLPWVLAPGSPVRIGPAATAVAALLTCGHYLPVGRAAALFKALTGMTVSTGYLAGVRRRAAARLETGFLAHMRALLATAPVLHADETTGRAAGELSWVHVACTEYLTLMHVGGRSADDIDAGGVLKEFTGTLMRDGYAGYTHLPAVHAWCAAHLVRDLRAVSDADPQTQIWAIAMANTLTEANAAAVAARATGADRLPDATLKQIRNHYRGAIAKGNTDNRTKPGALAAEARKLLRRFTRYEDMILRFATDLSVPFTNNVSERAVRPVKVQQRTSGGAWRTLEGLTNFATVQSYL
;
A
#
# COMPACT_ATOMS: atom_id res chain seq x y z
N MET A 1 24.64 64.02 35.82
CA MET A 1 25.16 63.19 34.72
C MET A 1 25.44 61.82 35.32
N PRO A 2 24.91 60.74 34.82
CA PRO A 2 25.33 59.41 35.33
C PRO A 2 26.78 59.21 35.00
N ASP A 3 27.55 58.65 35.95
CA ASP A 3 28.97 58.42 35.80
C ASP A 3 29.27 57.48 34.62
N ALA A 4 30.29 57.78 33.83
CA ALA A 4 30.72 56.96 32.71
C ALA A 4 31.16 55.58 33.24
N PRO A 5 30.79 54.50 32.55
CA PRO A 5 31.14 53.13 33.00
C PRO A 5 32.66 52.95 33.07
N THR A 6 33.13 52.24 34.09
CA THR A 6 34.54 51.89 34.24
C THR A 6 34.99 50.91 33.16
N TYR A 7 36.30 50.84 32.91
CA TYR A 7 36.90 49.90 31.97
C TYR A 7 36.49 48.43 32.28
N GLU A 8 36.47 48.05 33.53
CA GLU A 8 36.07 46.71 34.00
C GLU A 8 34.59 46.44 33.70
N GLN A 9 33.69 47.41 33.88
CA GLN A 9 32.28 47.31 33.53
C GLN A 9 32.06 47.19 32.03
N LEU A 10 32.85 47.89 31.22
CA LEU A 10 32.81 47.76 29.75
C LEU A 10 33.33 46.37 29.34
N LEU A 11 34.39 45.85 29.94
CA LEU A 11 34.94 44.54 29.63
C LEU A 11 33.92 43.43 30.00
N ALA A 12 33.29 43.52 31.16
CA ALA A 12 32.23 42.57 31.58
C ALA A 12 31.05 42.61 30.60
N HIS A 13 30.69 43.80 30.11
CA HIS A 13 29.60 43.94 29.13
C HIS A 13 29.97 43.34 27.76
N VAL A 14 31.20 43.50 27.31
CA VAL A 14 31.69 42.85 26.08
C VAL A 14 31.66 41.34 26.18
N VAL A 15 32.14 40.76 27.30
CA VAL A 15 32.07 39.30 27.55
C VAL A 15 30.64 38.80 27.54
N GLU A 16 29.70 39.56 28.10
CA GLU A 16 28.28 39.16 28.10
C GLU A 16 27.66 39.25 26.71
N LEU A 17 28.01 40.30 25.91
CA LEU A 17 27.59 40.42 24.50
C LEU A 17 28.15 39.27 23.66
N GLU A 18 29.39 38.88 23.85
CA GLU A 18 29.97 37.70 23.16
C GLU A 18 29.22 36.41 23.50
N ARG A 19 28.83 36.21 24.74
CA ARG A 19 27.96 35.06 25.12
C ARG A 19 26.63 35.07 24.44
N VAL A 20 25.98 36.23 24.38
CA VAL A 20 24.69 36.40 23.67
C VAL A 20 24.83 36.14 22.17
N ILE A 21 25.90 36.66 21.55
CA ILE A 21 26.19 36.43 20.12
C ILE A 21 26.37 34.94 19.82
N VAL A 22 27.15 34.23 20.64
CA VAL A 22 27.35 32.77 20.50
C VAL A 22 26.03 32.02 20.64
N ALA A 23 25.23 32.34 21.66
CA ALA A 23 23.93 31.73 21.89
C ALA A 23 22.95 31.99 20.72
N GLN A 24 22.96 33.20 20.16
CA GLN A 24 22.15 33.54 18.98
C GLN A 24 22.64 32.82 17.73
N ALA A 25 23.96 32.73 17.51
CA ALA A 25 24.53 31.97 16.40
C ALA A 25 24.13 30.48 16.45
N ASP A 26 24.21 29.87 17.63
CA ASP A 26 23.76 28.48 17.84
C ASP A 26 22.25 28.32 17.58
N ARG A 27 21.45 29.29 17.99
CA ARG A 27 20.01 29.30 17.73
C ARG A 27 19.66 29.45 16.25
N ILE A 28 20.38 30.32 15.53
CA ILE A 28 20.25 30.49 14.09
C ILE A 28 20.62 29.18 13.39
N ALA A 29 21.76 28.57 13.72
CA ALA A 29 22.16 27.29 13.13
C ALA A 29 21.16 26.17 13.41
N GLU A 30 20.54 26.15 14.61
CA GLU A 30 19.47 25.18 14.92
C GLU A 30 18.22 25.42 14.06
N LEU A 31 17.83 26.68 13.88
CA LEU A 31 16.67 27.04 13.06
C LEU A 31 16.90 26.76 11.59
N GLU A 32 18.07 27.11 11.05
CA GLU A 32 18.47 26.79 9.67
C GLU A 32 18.45 25.27 9.42
N ARG A 33 18.97 24.49 10.36
CA ARG A 33 18.90 23.01 10.28
C ARG A 33 17.46 22.50 10.31
N LYS A 34 16.58 23.08 11.14
CA LYS A 34 15.17 22.71 11.20
C LYS A 34 14.42 23.09 9.92
N VAL A 35 14.71 24.23 9.34
CA VAL A 35 14.13 24.73 8.09
C VAL A 35 14.66 23.95 6.89
N GLY A 36 15.97 23.66 6.88
CA GLY A 36 16.63 22.88 5.82
C GLY A 36 16.44 21.38 5.93
N ALA A 37 15.82 20.86 7.01
CA ALA A 37 15.59 19.44 7.18
C ALA A 37 14.43 18.94 6.29
N ASP A 38 14.76 18.06 5.35
CA ASP A 38 13.80 17.35 4.48
C ASP A 38 13.99 15.83 4.59
N SER A 39 13.24 15.06 3.81
CA SER A 39 13.33 13.60 3.81
C SER A 39 14.63 13.05 3.22
N SER A 40 15.46 13.87 2.61
CA SER A 40 16.75 13.45 2.04
C SER A 40 17.91 13.59 3.04
N ASN A 41 17.79 14.48 4.02
CA ASN A 41 18.86 14.83 4.97
C ASN A 41 18.46 14.65 6.45
N SER A 42 17.25 14.12 6.70
CA SER A 42 16.77 13.85 8.06
C SER A 42 15.90 12.59 8.10
N SER A 43 15.57 12.10 9.29
CA SER A 43 14.62 11.00 9.49
C SER A 43 13.15 11.39 9.27
N ARG A 44 12.88 12.59 8.75
CA ARG A 44 11.53 13.02 8.38
C ARG A 44 11.01 12.18 7.23
N PRO A 45 9.74 11.72 7.30
CA PRO A 45 9.16 11.02 6.17
C PRO A 45 9.02 11.94 4.95
N PRO A 46 9.14 11.45 3.70
CA PRO A 46 8.97 12.25 2.48
C PRO A 46 7.65 13.03 2.41
N SER A 47 6.69 12.64 3.21
CA SER A 47 5.38 13.30 3.31
C SER A 47 5.38 14.59 4.12
N SER A 48 6.42 14.83 4.91
CA SER A 48 6.59 16.09 5.65
C SER A 48 7.38 17.16 4.88
N ASP A 49 7.89 16.83 3.69
CA ASP A 49 8.53 17.80 2.83
C ASP A 49 7.50 18.80 2.28
N ALA A 50 7.88 20.10 2.22
CA ALA A 50 7.01 21.11 1.64
C ALA A 50 6.71 20.78 0.16
N PRO A 51 5.47 20.94 -0.33
CA PRO A 51 5.07 20.59 -1.70
C PRO A 51 5.89 21.32 -2.79
N TRP A 52 6.42 22.48 -2.45
CA TRP A 52 7.23 23.35 -3.36
C TRP A 52 8.74 23.21 -3.15
N ALA A 53 9.21 22.41 -2.19
CA ALA A 53 10.63 22.16 -2.01
C ALA A 53 11.18 21.50 -3.28
N LYS A 54 12.03 22.24 -4.04
CA LYS A 54 12.78 21.67 -5.15
C LYS A 54 13.70 20.60 -4.54
N LYS A 55 13.31 19.35 -4.65
CA LYS A 55 14.17 18.25 -4.23
C LYS A 55 15.42 18.28 -5.11
N PRO A 56 16.62 18.41 -4.53
CA PRO A 56 17.82 18.02 -5.25
C PRO A 56 17.55 16.58 -5.72
N ALA A 57 18.01 16.21 -6.91
CA ALA A 57 17.85 14.88 -7.45
C ALA A 57 18.54 13.88 -6.51
N ALA A 58 17.85 13.51 -5.43
CA ALA A 58 18.34 12.62 -4.41
C ALA A 58 18.62 11.28 -5.08
N LYS A 59 19.79 10.73 -4.85
CA LYS A 59 20.11 9.35 -5.22
C LYS A 59 19.04 8.47 -4.59
N ARG A 60 18.00 8.13 -5.36
CA ARG A 60 16.79 7.43 -4.91
C ARG A 60 17.02 5.99 -4.46
N SER A 61 18.26 5.53 -4.46
CA SER A 61 18.59 4.15 -4.13
C SER A 61 19.93 4.08 -3.43
N LEU A 62 19.99 3.38 -2.31
CA LEU A 62 21.23 2.92 -1.66
C LEU A 62 21.97 1.86 -2.50
N ARG A 63 21.38 1.42 -3.63
CA ARG A 63 22.05 0.52 -4.55
C ARG A 63 23.19 1.25 -5.22
N THR A 64 24.40 0.76 -5.05
CA THR A 64 25.56 1.14 -5.88
C THR A 64 25.16 1.00 -7.34
N ARG A 65 25.50 1.99 -8.16
CA ARG A 65 25.32 1.87 -9.61
C ARG A 65 26.08 0.64 -10.07
N SER A 66 25.36 -0.35 -10.57
CA SER A 66 25.95 -1.61 -11.01
C SER A 66 26.85 -1.49 -12.26
N GLY A 67 27.01 -0.29 -12.82
CA GLY A 67 27.69 -0.07 -14.10
C GLY A 67 26.99 -0.70 -15.31
N ARG A 68 25.90 -1.46 -15.09
CA ARG A 68 25.16 -2.10 -16.15
C ARG A 68 24.27 -1.11 -16.89
N LYS A 69 24.19 -1.22 -18.21
CA LYS A 69 23.25 -0.41 -19.02
C LYS A 69 21.81 -0.66 -18.56
N ALA A 70 21.00 0.38 -18.58
CA ALA A 70 19.57 0.23 -18.32
C ALA A 70 18.93 -0.67 -19.37
N GLY A 71 18.04 -1.58 -18.94
CA GLY A 71 17.37 -2.51 -19.81
C GLY A 71 17.86 -3.96 -19.65
N LYS A 72 17.50 -4.81 -20.62
CA LYS A 72 17.83 -6.23 -20.62
C LYS A 72 19.33 -6.44 -20.76
N GLN A 73 19.92 -7.20 -19.85
CA GLN A 73 21.36 -7.48 -19.87
C GLN A 73 21.69 -8.53 -20.95
N PRO A 74 22.89 -8.49 -21.56
CA PRO A 74 23.36 -9.56 -22.45
C PRO A 74 23.28 -10.90 -21.72
N GLY A 75 22.76 -11.94 -22.40
CA GLY A 75 22.60 -13.29 -21.85
C GLY A 75 21.34 -13.48 -20.98
N ALA A 76 20.58 -12.44 -20.65
CA ALA A 76 19.30 -12.62 -20.00
C ALA A 76 18.30 -13.30 -20.94
N GLY A 77 17.75 -14.45 -20.53
CA GLY A 77 16.77 -15.21 -21.29
C GLY A 77 15.61 -14.33 -21.79
N SER A 78 15.18 -14.56 -23.03
CA SER A 78 14.00 -13.86 -23.56
C SER A 78 12.74 -14.34 -22.83
N VAL A 79 12.06 -13.46 -22.12
CA VAL A 79 10.69 -13.71 -21.67
C VAL A 79 9.76 -13.34 -22.83
N SER A 80 9.73 -14.20 -23.86
CA SER A 80 8.71 -14.13 -24.90
C SER A 80 7.57 -15.10 -24.55
N ARG A 81 6.33 -14.75 -24.91
CA ARG A 81 5.23 -15.71 -24.83
C ARG A 81 5.57 -16.93 -25.67
N ARG A 82 5.32 -18.09 -25.11
CA ARG A 82 5.42 -19.36 -25.88
C ARG A 82 4.19 -19.51 -26.77
N LEU A 83 4.35 -20.24 -27.89
CA LEU A 83 3.22 -20.64 -28.69
C LEU A 83 2.30 -21.54 -27.85
N VAL A 84 0.99 -21.32 -27.99
CA VAL A 84 -0.05 -22.18 -27.43
C VAL A 84 -0.26 -23.33 -28.41
N ASP A 85 -0.42 -24.55 -27.90
CA ASP A 85 -0.62 -25.71 -28.75
C ASP A 85 -2.03 -25.84 -29.30
N ASP A 86 -3.01 -25.33 -28.53
CA ASP A 86 -4.44 -25.30 -28.89
C ASP A 86 -4.94 -23.84 -28.97
N PRO A 87 -4.77 -23.15 -30.10
CA PRO A 87 -5.28 -21.80 -30.30
C PRO A 87 -6.77 -21.81 -30.56
N ASP A 88 -7.48 -20.73 -30.17
CA ASP A 88 -8.92 -20.59 -30.34
C ASP A 88 -9.35 -20.62 -31.83
N GLU A 89 -8.51 -20.07 -32.71
CA GLU A 89 -8.72 -20.04 -34.17
C GLU A 89 -7.40 -20.22 -34.90
N THR A 90 -7.44 -20.88 -36.05
CA THR A 90 -6.29 -21.06 -36.91
C THR A 90 -6.64 -20.69 -38.36
N PHE A 91 -5.85 -19.81 -38.94
CA PHE A 91 -5.95 -19.40 -40.33
C PHE A 91 -4.69 -19.88 -41.09
N GLU A 92 -4.90 -20.47 -42.27
CA GLU A 92 -3.83 -20.72 -43.19
C GLU A 92 -3.68 -19.54 -44.15
N VAL A 93 -2.47 -19.08 -44.36
CA VAL A 93 -2.15 -18.00 -45.29
C VAL A 93 -1.12 -18.52 -46.27
N ALA A 94 -1.55 -18.74 -47.50
CA ALA A 94 -0.69 -19.23 -48.59
C ALA A 94 -0.79 -18.23 -49.79
N PRO A 95 0.25 -18.10 -50.59
CA PRO A 95 0.19 -17.31 -51.81
C PRO A 95 -0.62 -18.04 -52.90
N ASP A 96 -1.54 -17.36 -53.54
CA ASP A 96 -2.39 -17.92 -54.62
C ASP A 96 -1.65 -18.03 -55.96
N ARG A 97 -0.63 -17.17 -56.15
CA ARG A 97 0.10 -17.06 -57.42
C ARG A 97 1.61 -16.96 -57.22
N CYS A 98 2.37 -17.48 -58.16
CA CYS A 98 3.81 -17.36 -58.20
C CYS A 98 4.26 -15.92 -58.40
N GLY A 99 5.09 -15.36 -57.48
CA GLY A 99 5.62 -14.01 -57.57
C GLY A 99 6.58 -13.77 -58.74
N GLY A 100 7.06 -14.82 -59.40
CA GLY A 100 7.98 -14.73 -60.53
C GLY A 100 7.28 -14.82 -61.91
N CYS A 101 6.39 -15.82 -62.12
CA CYS A 101 5.75 -16.05 -63.42
C CYS A 101 4.24 -15.80 -63.40
N GLY A 102 3.61 -15.56 -62.21
CA GLY A 102 2.17 -15.30 -62.08
C GLY A 102 1.28 -16.56 -62.20
N GLU A 103 1.84 -17.76 -62.32
CA GLU A 103 1.09 -19.00 -62.43
C GLU A 103 0.42 -19.35 -61.08
N SER A 104 -0.76 -20.06 -61.15
CA SER A 104 -1.44 -20.51 -59.94
C SER A 104 -0.56 -21.48 -59.15
N LEU A 105 -0.55 -21.30 -57.82
CA LEU A 105 0.10 -22.20 -56.88
C LEU A 105 -0.85 -23.20 -56.25
N ASP A 106 -2.08 -23.29 -56.75
CA ASP A 106 -3.06 -24.27 -56.28
C ASP A 106 -2.54 -25.69 -56.52
N GLY A 107 -2.49 -26.52 -55.48
CA GLY A 107 -1.91 -27.86 -55.50
C GLY A 107 -0.38 -27.94 -55.58
N ALA A 108 0.32 -26.80 -55.55
CA ALA A 108 1.78 -26.81 -55.50
C ALA A 108 2.31 -27.39 -54.16
N PRO A 109 3.49 -28.09 -54.16
CA PRO A 109 4.00 -28.70 -52.95
C PRO A 109 4.36 -27.66 -51.89
N GLU A 110 3.94 -27.92 -50.64
CA GLU A 110 4.35 -27.13 -49.48
C GLU A 110 5.83 -27.34 -49.15
N VAL A 111 6.62 -26.28 -49.07
CA VAL A 111 8.06 -26.35 -48.78
C VAL A 111 8.40 -25.93 -47.35
N ALA A 112 7.54 -25.14 -46.72
CA ALA A 112 7.73 -24.73 -45.32
C ALA A 112 6.41 -24.24 -44.70
N ARG A 113 6.22 -24.51 -43.40
CA ARG A 113 5.11 -24.00 -42.58
C ARG A 113 5.65 -23.33 -41.30
N VAL A 114 5.33 -22.07 -41.13
CA VAL A 114 5.75 -21.30 -39.94
C VAL A 114 4.51 -20.89 -39.15
N ARG A 115 4.45 -21.28 -37.88
CA ARG A 115 3.37 -20.88 -36.96
C ARG A 115 3.67 -19.50 -36.40
N ARG A 116 2.70 -18.60 -36.48
CA ARG A 116 2.69 -17.30 -35.78
C ARG A 116 1.35 -17.13 -35.08
N GLN A 117 1.37 -16.59 -33.83
CA GLN A 117 0.17 -16.41 -33.05
C GLN A 117 0.08 -14.96 -32.60
N VAL A 118 -1.10 -14.40 -32.66
CA VAL A 118 -1.46 -13.10 -32.12
C VAL A 118 -2.37 -13.37 -30.92
N ALA A 119 -1.94 -12.96 -29.72
CA ALA A 119 -2.80 -12.99 -28.54
C ALA A 119 -3.40 -11.62 -28.36
N ASP A 120 -4.70 -11.53 -28.51
CA ASP A 120 -5.47 -10.30 -28.33
C ASP A 120 -6.54 -10.47 -27.23
N VAL A 121 -7.17 -9.39 -26.82
CA VAL A 121 -8.28 -9.42 -25.87
C VAL A 121 -9.60 -9.30 -26.64
N SER A 122 -10.52 -10.22 -26.39
CA SER A 122 -11.88 -10.07 -26.87
C SER A 122 -12.52 -8.80 -26.26
N PRO A 123 -13.36 -8.08 -27.01
CA PRO A 123 -14.18 -7.02 -26.43
C PRO A 123 -14.91 -7.54 -25.19
N PRO A 124 -15.06 -6.74 -24.11
CA PRO A 124 -15.80 -7.18 -22.94
C PRO A 124 -17.20 -7.65 -23.37
N PRO A 125 -17.66 -8.81 -22.89
CA PRO A 125 -19.01 -9.28 -23.21
C PRO A 125 -20.01 -8.26 -22.67
N PRO A 126 -21.17 -8.09 -23.33
CA PRO A 126 -22.23 -7.21 -22.85
C PRO A 126 -22.66 -7.64 -21.44
N SER A 127 -23.08 -6.64 -20.63
CA SER A 127 -23.53 -6.91 -19.26
C SER A 127 -24.70 -7.89 -19.28
N LYS A 128 -24.61 -8.95 -18.47
CA LYS A 128 -25.70 -9.90 -18.29
C LYS A 128 -26.69 -9.35 -17.28
N VAL A 129 -27.95 -9.22 -17.69
CA VAL A 129 -29.06 -8.84 -16.80
C VAL A 129 -29.87 -10.09 -16.45
N THR A 130 -30.00 -10.36 -15.17
CA THR A 130 -30.80 -11.46 -14.62
C THR A 130 -31.98 -10.85 -13.87
N GLU A 131 -33.21 -11.23 -14.25
CA GLU A 131 -34.43 -10.82 -13.56
C GLU A 131 -34.85 -11.87 -12.54
N TYR A 132 -35.17 -11.42 -11.35
CA TYR A 132 -35.74 -12.23 -10.28
C TYR A 132 -37.16 -11.71 -10.01
N GLN A 133 -38.18 -12.53 -10.33
CA GLN A 133 -39.56 -12.21 -10.03
C GLN A 133 -39.91 -12.74 -8.64
N LEU A 134 -40.09 -11.85 -7.67
CA LEU A 134 -40.41 -12.19 -6.28
C LEU A 134 -41.92 -12.40 -6.17
N VAL A 135 -42.35 -13.66 -6.03
CA VAL A 135 -43.75 -14.03 -6.01
C VAL A 135 -44.22 -14.37 -4.60
N SER A 136 -45.04 -13.52 -4.00
CA SER A 136 -45.75 -13.83 -2.76
C SER A 136 -46.95 -14.73 -3.00
N ARG A 137 -47.19 -15.68 -2.12
CA ARG A 137 -48.32 -16.65 -2.22
C ARG A 137 -49.14 -16.66 -0.95
N GLN A 138 -50.46 -16.76 -1.12
CA GLN A 138 -51.36 -16.97 -0.01
C GLN A 138 -51.56 -18.48 0.22
N CYS A 139 -51.41 -18.92 1.47
CA CYS A 139 -51.66 -20.32 1.86
C CYS A 139 -53.17 -20.65 1.73
N ARG A 140 -53.52 -21.70 1.02
CA ARG A 140 -54.91 -22.13 0.85
C ARG A 140 -55.55 -22.68 2.14
N GLY A 141 -54.71 -23.22 3.07
CA GLY A 141 -55.20 -23.80 4.29
C GLY A 141 -55.47 -22.79 5.41
N CYS A 142 -54.57 -21.80 5.61
CA CYS A 142 -54.66 -20.86 6.72
C CYS A 142 -54.79 -19.39 6.28
N GLY A 143 -54.79 -19.09 5.00
CA GLY A 143 -54.88 -17.72 4.47
C GLY A 143 -53.64 -16.87 4.62
N ARG A 144 -52.55 -17.35 5.25
CA ARG A 144 -51.33 -16.58 5.51
C ARG A 144 -50.62 -16.20 4.21
N HIS A 145 -50.22 -14.95 4.09
CA HIS A 145 -49.38 -14.45 3.01
C HIS A 145 -47.91 -14.78 3.28
N ASN A 146 -47.22 -15.38 2.30
CA ASN A 146 -45.83 -15.79 2.40
C ASN A 146 -45.07 -15.07 1.27
N ALA A 147 -44.14 -14.19 1.63
CA ALA A 147 -43.19 -13.55 0.73
C ALA A 147 -41.91 -14.39 0.63
N PRO A 148 -41.14 -14.26 -0.46
CA PRO A 148 -39.84 -14.91 -0.60
C PRO A 148 -38.89 -14.54 0.53
N ALA A 149 -38.12 -15.53 1.04
CA ALA A 149 -37.20 -15.40 2.15
C ALA A 149 -35.79 -15.90 1.76
N PRO A 150 -34.74 -15.51 2.50
CA PRO A 150 -33.42 -16.11 2.36
C PRO A 150 -33.50 -17.64 2.58
N GLY A 151 -32.98 -18.40 1.63
CA GLY A 151 -33.06 -19.88 1.65
C GLY A 151 -34.08 -20.45 0.67
N ASP A 152 -34.98 -19.63 0.11
CA ASP A 152 -35.84 -20.07 -1.00
C ASP A 152 -34.99 -20.26 -2.27
N ARG A 153 -35.22 -21.38 -2.99
CA ARG A 153 -34.44 -21.67 -4.20
C ARG A 153 -35.06 -21.03 -5.43
N PRO A 154 -34.32 -20.20 -6.21
CA PRO A 154 -34.81 -19.64 -7.47
C PRO A 154 -35.04 -20.76 -8.49
N ARG A 155 -36.14 -20.70 -9.19
CA ARG A 155 -36.47 -21.62 -10.30
C ARG A 155 -36.39 -20.87 -11.61
N ARG A 156 -35.60 -21.38 -12.55
CA ARG A 156 -35.54 -20.82 -13.91
C ARG A 156 -36.90 -20.92 -14.58
N VAL A 157 -37.39 -19.80 -15.09
CA VAL A 157 -38.62 -19.73 -15.89
C VAL A 157 -38.29 -19.27 -17.31
N SER A 158 -39.07 -19.72 -18.31
CA SER A 158 -38.82 -19.25 -19.66
C SER A 158 -39.15 -17.75 -19.78
N PRO A 159 -38.49 -17.01 -20.67
CA PRO A 159 -38.79 -15.60 -20.89
C PRO A 159 -40.27 -15.34 -21.32
N ALA A 160 -40.89 -16.28 -22.03
CA ALA A 160 -42.30 -16.21 -22.41
C ALA A 160 -43.21 -16.34 -21.19
N ALA A 161 -42.95 -17.30 -20.30
CA ALA A 161 -43.71 -17.48 -19.06
C ALA A 161 -43.54 -16.29 -18.11
N ALA A 162 -42.34 -15.73 -17.99
CA ALA A 162 -42.07 -14.54 -17.20
C ALA A 162 -42.86 -13.31 -17.70
N ARG A 163 -42.87 -13.08 -19.00
CA ARG A 163 -43.65 -11.98 -19.62
C ARG A 163 -45.15 -12.17 -19.49
N ALA A 164 -45.66 -13.39 -19.57
CA ALA A 164 -47.06 -13.69 -19.35
C ALA A 164 -47.50 -13.40 -17.91
N ALA A 165 -46.69 -13.77 -16.95
CA ALA A 165 -46.97 -13.54 -15.53
C ALA A 165 -47.00 -12.04 -15.15
N THR A 166 -46.18 -11.18 -15.79
CA THR A 166 -46.20 -9.72 -15.57
C THR A 166 -47.33 -8.98 -16.25
N ARG A 167 -48.00 -9.60 -17.26
CA ARG A 167 -49.15 -9.02 -17.94
C ARG A 167 -50.52 -9.38 -17.31
N ALA A 168 -50.55 -10.32 -16.37
CA ALA A 168 -51.78 -10.65 -15.66
C ALA A 168 -52.18 -9.50 -14.72
N PRO A 169 -53.43 -9.04 -14.70
CA PRO A 169 -53.85 -7.97 -13.79
C PRO A 169 -53.67 -8.40 -12.35
N ALA A 170 -53.00 -7.54 -11.55
CA ALA A 170 -52.85 -7.74 -10.13
C ALA A 170 -54.24 -7.79 -9.46
N PRO A 171 -54.48 -8.69 -8.48
CA PRO A 171 -55.66 -8.60 -7.65
C PRO A 171 -55.67 -7.24 -6.94
N SER A 172 -56.74 -6.51 -7.02
CA SER A 172 -56.92 -5.16 -6.49
C SER A 172 -56.62 -5.12 -4.99
N ALA A 173 -55.51 -4.47 -4.63
CA ALA A 173 -55.23 -4.01 -3.29
C ALA A 173 -55.12 -2.48 -3.33
N GLY A 174 -55.76 -1.83 -2.39
CA GLY A 174 -56.08 -0.41 -2.37
C GLY A 174 -54.84 0.53 -2.57
N SER A 175 -55.19 1.67 -3.08
CA SER A 175 -54.37 2.81 -3.46
C SER A 175 -53.30 3.23 -2.45
N ALA A 176 -52.08 3.36 -2.95
CA ALA A 176 -51.09 4.30 -2.42
C ALA A 176 -50.43 5.02 -3.59
N ASP A 177 -50.68 6.31 -3.69
CA ASP A 177 -50.12 7.26 -4.63
C ASP A 177 -48.58 7.29 -4.55
N GLY A 178 -47.93 7.21 -5.70
CA GLY A 178 -46.50 7.37 -5.83
C GLY A 178 -46.10 7.60 -7.28
N THR A 179 -45.90 8.88 -7.61
CA THR A 179 -45.49 9.37 -8.94
C THR A 179 -44.17 8.76 -9.39
N ALA A 180 -44.23 8.00 -10.51
CA ALA A 180 -43.05 7.50 -11.21
C ALA A 180 -42.60 8.47 -12.31
N GLY A 181 -41.36 8.90 -12.29
CA GLY A 181 -40.71 9.67 -13.34
C GLY A 181 -40.28 8.75 -14.53
N PRO A 182 -40.04 9.29 -15.73
CA PRO A 182 -39.87 8.49 -16.94
C PRO A 182 -38.53 7.75 -16.97
N GLY A 183 -38.62 6.41 -17.08
CA GLY A 183 -37.47 5.54 -17.25
C GLY A 183 -36.97 5.55 -18.71
N SER A 184 -35.66 5.76 -18.85
CA SER A 184 -34.96 5.63 -20.13
C SER A 184 -34.98 4.19 -20.63
N ALA A 185 -35.53 3.97 -21.81
CA ALA A 185 -35.60 2.68 -22.47
C ALA A 185 -34.21 2.26 -23.01
N LEU A 186 -33.75 1.09 -22.62
CA LEU A 186 -32.58 0.43 -23.19
C LEU A 186 -33.00 -0.31 -24.47
N VAL A 187 -32.37 0.01 -25.60
CA VAL A 187 -32.54 -0.65 -26.90
C VAL A 187 -31.80 -2.00 -26.86
N PRO A 188 -32.40 -3.12 -27.27
CA PRO A 188 -31.73 -4.41 -27.34
C PRO A 188 -30.83 -4.53 -28.56
N VAL A 189 -29.60 -4.99 -28.36
CA VAL A 189 -28.67 -5.39 -29.42
C VAL A 189 -28.78 -6.91 -29.62
N PRO A 190 -28.81 -7.43 -30.86
CA PRO A 190 -28.97 -8.86 -31.13
C PRO A 190 -27.75 -9.66 -30.72
N GLY A 191 -27.95 -10.82 -30.08
CA GLY A 191 -26.94 -11.67 -29.52
C GLY A 191 -26.22 -12.53 -30.54
N SER A 192 -24.92 -12.70 -30.38
CA SER A 192 -24.10 -13.79 -30.91
C SER A 192 -23.97 -14.87 -29.84
N GLY A 193 -24.31 -16.11 -30.21
CA GLY A 193 -24.30 -17.24 -29.30
C GLY A 193 -22.87 -17.72 -28.99
N LEU A 194 -22.60 -17.78 -27.68
CA LEU A 194 -21.63 -18.66 -27.08
C LEU A 194 -22.16 -18.96 -25.68
N GLU A 195 -22.81 -20.10 -25.52
CA GLU A 195 -23.24 -20.62 -24.22
C GLU A 195 -22.04 -21.18 -23.46
N ARG A 196 -21.36 -20.32 -22.67
CA ARG A 196 -20.73 -20.79 -21.43
C ARG A 196 -21.79 -20.67 -20.35
N ALA A 197 -22.22 -21.78 -19.81
CA ALA A 197 -23.09 -21.84 -18.63
C ALA A 197 -22.29 -21.32 -17.43
N GLU A 198 -22.25 -19.99 -17.21
CA GLU A 198 -21.84 -19.40 -15.95
C GLU A 198 -22.90 -19.79 -14.92
N VAL A 199 -22.52 -20.65 -13.99
CA VAL A 199 -23.28 -20.93 -12.78
C VAL A 199 -23.33 -19.65 -11.96
N VAL A 200 -24.41 -18.89 -12.06
CA VAL A 200 -24.69 -17.79 -11.14
C VAL A 200 -24.96 -18.44 -9.78
N ASP A 201 -24.10 -18.18 -8.80
CA ASP A 201 -24.33 -18.64 -7.43
C ASP A 201 -25.52 -17.82 -6.86
N HIS A 202 -26.68 -18.42 -6.93
CA HIS A 202 -27.94 -17.81 -6.49
C HIS A 202 -27.96 -17.57 -4.99
N ASP A 203 -27.21 -18.35 -4.19
CA ASP A 203 -27.16 -18.20 -2.73
C ASP A 203 -26.41 -16.92 -2.34
N LEU A 204 -25.47 -16.49 -3.17
CA LEU A 204 -24.79 -15.19 -2.99
C LEU A 204 -25.62 -13.99 -3.47
N VAL A 205 -26.46 -14.18 -4.48
CA VAL A 205 -27.21 -13.07 -5.13
C VAL A 205 -28.58 -12.85 -4.49
N LEU A 206 -29.25 -13.90 -4.06
CA LEU A 206 -30.62 -13.82 -3.54
C LEU A 206 -30.79 -12.88 -2.33
N PRO A 207 -29.89 -12.87 -1.31
CA PRO A 207 -29.98 -11.89 -0.23
C PRO A 207 -29.93 -10.44 -0.71
N TRP A 208 -29.22 -10.17 -1.80
CA TRP A 208 -29.15 -8.85 -2.43
C TRP A 208 -30.45 -8.47 -3.14
N VAL A 209 -31.09 -9.43 -3.79
CA VAL A 209 -32.37 -9.23 -4.48
C VAL A 209 -33.48 -8.96 -3.49
N LEU A 210 -33.50 -9.68 -2.36
CA LEU A 210 -34.53 -9.55 -1.32
C LEU A 210 -34.39 -8.31 -0.44
N ALA A 211 -33.18 -7.72 -0.36
CA ALA A 211 -32.99 -6.53 0.46
C ALA A 211 -33.76 -5.32 -0.06
N PRO A 212 -34.31 -4.44 0.81
CA PRO A 212 -35.01 -3.21 0.39
C PRO A 212 -34.14 -2.30 -0.47
N GLY A 213 -34.70 -1.59 -1.43
CA GLY A 213 -33.99 -0.59 -2.26
C GLY A 213 -34.41 -0.60 -3.72
N SER A 214 -33.50 -0.11 -4.61
CA SER A 214 -33.76 0.02 -6.04
C SER A 214 -34.16 -1.31 -6.70
N PRO A 215 -35.13 -1.30 -7.61
CA PRO A 215 -35.52 -2.49 -8.37
C PRO A 215 -34.41 -3.01 -9.30
N VAL A 216 -33.46 -2.16 -9.69
CA VAL A 216 -32.28 -2.54 -10.49
C VAL A 216 -31.02 -2.36 -9.65
N ARG A 217 -30.19 -3.39 -9.57
CA ARG A 217 -28.97 -3.41 -8.77
C ARG A 217 -27.76 -3.84 -9.59
N ILE A 218 -26.63 -3.28 -9.22
CA ILE A 218 -25.33 -3.72 -9.75
C ILE A 218 -24.93 -5.02 -9.03
N GLY A 219 -24.63 -6.06 -9.78
CA GLY A 219 -24.28 -7.38 -9.26
C GLY A 219 -22.95 -7.42 -8.50
N PRO A 220 -22.68 -8.52 -7.76
CA PRO A 220 -21.49 -8.63 -6.92
C PRO A 220 -20.17 -8.56 -7.70
N ALA A 221 -20.07 -9.23 -8.84
CA ALA A 221 -18.87 -9.20 -9.70
C ALA A 221 -18.55 -7.78 -10.19
N ALA A 222 -19.56 -7.06 -10.71
CA ALA A 222 -19.39 -5.66 -11.14
C ALA A 222 -19.06 -4.74 -9.96
N THR A 223 -19.62 -5.00 -8.77
CA THR A 223 -19.27 -4.27 -7.53
C THR A 223 -17.82 -4.52 -7.12
N ALA A 224 -17.31 -5.75 -7.27
CA ALA A 224 -15.90 -6.07 -7.01
C ALA A 224 -14.96 -5.33 -7.99
N VAL A 225 -15.30 -5.27 -9.28
CA VAL A 225 -14.55 -4.47 -10.26
C VAL A 225 -14.54 -2.99 -9.84
N ALA A 226 -15.67 -2.44 -9.43
CA ALA A 226 -15.76 -1.05 -8.97
C ALA A 226 -14.89 -0.78 -7.72
N ALA A 227 -14.83 -1.73 -6.77
CA ALA A 227 -13.96 -1.67 -5.60
C ALA A 227 -12.48 -1.70 -6.02
N LEU A 228 -12.10 -2.62 -6.90
CA LEU A 228 -10.72 -2.76 -7.40
C LEU A 228 -10.24 -1.48 -8.09
N LEU A 229 -11.06 -0.87 -8.96
CA LEU A 229 -10.72 0.37 -9.63
C LEU A 229 -10.45 1.53 -8.65
N THR A 230 -11.25 1.63 -7.58
CA THR A 230 -11.15 2.75 -6.64
C THR A 230 -10.17 2.51 -5.48
N CYS A 231 -9.97 1.27 -5.05
CA CYS A 231 -9.11 0.92 -3.92
C CYS A 231 -7.79 0.30 -4.37
N GLY A 232 -7.81 -0.67 -5.28
CA GLY A 232 -6.59 -1.35 -5.76
C GLY A 232 -5.80 -0.52 -6.76
N HIS A 233 -6.49 0.23 -7.64
CA HIS A 233 -5.85 1.07 -8.66
C HIS A 233 -5.86 2.57 -8.35
N TYR A 234 -6.39 2.97 -7.19
CA TYR A 234 -6.37 4.35 -6.68
C TYR A 234 -6.97 5.39 -7.64
N LEU A 235 -7.91 4.97 -8.50
CA LEU A 235 -8.53 5.88 -9.46
C LEU A 235 -9.48 6.85 -8.75
N PRO A 236 -9.40 8.16 -9.06
CA PRO A 236 -10.42 9.11 -8.66
C PRO A 236 -11.81 8.66 -9.14
N VAL A 237 -12.84 8.81 -8.32
CA VAL A 237 -14.18 8.24 -8.56
C VAL A 237 -14.76 8.62 -9.92
N GLY A 238 -14.49 9.83 -10.45
CA GLY A 238 -14.93 10.22 -11.78
C GLY A 238 -14.27 9.41 -12.90
N ARG A 239 -12.95 9.20 -12.82
CA ARG A 239 -12.21 8.35 -13.77
C ARG A 239 -12.59 6.88 -13.64
N ALA A 240 -12.80 6.40 -12.41
CA ALA A 240 -13.26 5.05 -12.16
C ALA A 240 -14.65 4.79 -12.78
N ALA A 241 -15.59 5.76 -12.71
CA ALA A 241 -16.89 5.65 -13.35
C ALA A 241 -16.78 5.56 -14.88
N ALA A 242 -15.92 6.39 -15.49
CA ALA A 242 -15.70 6.35 -16.94
C ALA A 242 -15.09 5.03 -17.39
N LEU A 243 -14.04 4.55 -16.67
CA LEU A 243 -13.39 3.28 -16.99
C LEU A 243 -14.32 2.09 -16.74
N PHE A 244 -15.09 2.11 -15.64
CA PHE A 244 -16.09 1.09 -15.36
C PHE A 244 -17.09 0.95 -16.50
N LYS A 245 -17.62 2.09 -17.00
CA LYS A 245 -18.51 2.10 -18.17
C LYS A 245 -17.83 1.52 -19.42
N ALA A 246 -16.59 1.90 -19.68
CA ALA A 246 -15.84 1.39 -20.84
C ALA A 246 -15.60 -0.13 -20.77
N LEU A 247 -15.34 -0.67 -19.56
CA LEU A 247 -15.06 -2.10 -19.36
C LEU A 247 -16.32 -2.96 -19.29
N THR A 248 -17.44 -2.45 -18.79
CA THR A 248 -18.63 -3.25 -18.48
C THR A 248 -19.86 -2.87 -19.30
N GLY A 249 -19.82 -1.76 -20.02
CA GLY A 249 -21.00 -1.17 -20.67
C GLY A 249 -22.00 -0.51 -19.69
N MET A 250 -21.84 -0.71 -18.38
CA MET A 250 -22.77 -0.20 -17.36
C MET A 250 -22.39 1.20 -16.88
N THR A 251 -23.36 2.10 -16.77
CA THR A 251 -23.19 3.42 -16.21
C THR A 251 -23.44 3.39 -14.70
N VAL A 252 -22.48 3.92 -13.91
CA VAL A 252 -22.61 4.05 -12.44
C VAL A 252 -22.34 5.50 -12.03
N SER A 253 -23.00 5.95 -10.97
CA SER A 253 -22.74 7.29 -10.41
C SER A 253 -21.46 7.30 -9.58
N THR A 254 -20.83 8.46 -9.43
CA THR A 254 -19.70 8.67 -8.53
C THR A 254 -20.07 8.39 -7.07
N GLY A 255 -21.31 8.67 -6.67
CA GLY A 255 -21.85 8.32 -5.35
C GLY A 255 -21.94 6.82 -5.12
N TYR A 256 -22.32 6.04 -6.14
CA TYR A 256 -22.30 4.58 -6.08
C TYR A 256 -20.88 4.05 -5.81
N LEU A 257 -19.87 4.53 -6.56
CA LEU A 257 -18.47 4.11 -6.40
C LEU A 257 -17.91 4.49 -5.02
N ALA A 258 -18.22 5.67 -4.50
CA ALA A 258 -17.86 6.05 -3.14
C ALA A 258 -18.52 5.12 -2.11
N GLY A 259 -19.78 4.75 -2.31
CA GLY A 259 -20.52 3.81 -1.47
C GLY A 259 -20.00 2.37 -1.53
N VAL A 260 -19.39 1.96 -2.65
CA VAL A 260 -18.78 0.62 -2.80
C VAL A 260 -17.66 0.42 -1.77
N ARG A 261 -16.75 1.39 -1.63
CA ARG A 261 -15.64 1.33 -0.65
C ARG A 261 -16.16 1.16 0.77
N ARG A 262 -17.18 1.93 1.16
CA ARG A 262 -17.80 1.83 2.49
C ARG A 262 -18.42 0.45 2.74
N ARG A 263 -19.16 -0.09 1.77
CA ARG A 263 -19.77 -1.43 1.89
C ARG A 263 -18.73 -2.54 1.95
N ALA A 264 -17.64 -2.43 1.18
CA ALA A 264 -16.53 -3.38 1.22
C ALA A 264 -15.86 -3.35 2.60
N ALA A 265 -15.53 -2.15 3.11
CA ALA A 265 -14.93 -1.97 4.43
C ALA A 265 -15.80 -2.59 5.54
N ALA A 266 -17.10 -2.31 5.56
CA ALA A 266 -18.02 -2.86 6.56
C ALA A 266 -18.07 -4.39 6.55
N ARG A 267 -18.00 -5.03 5.38
CA ARG A 267 -17.96 -6.50 5.28
C ARG A 267 -16.64 -7.10 5.77
N LEU A 268 -15.53 -6.43 5.47
CA LEU A 268 -14.21 -6.88 5.91
C LEU A 268 -14.04 -6.75 7.42
N GLU A 269 -14.58 -5.68 8.02
CA GLU A 269 -14.48 -5.42 9.46
C GLU A 269 -15.14 -6.53 10.29
N THR A 270 -16.33 -7.01 9.88
CA THR A 270 -17.12 -7.98 10.65
C THR A 270 -16.57 -9.41 10.64
N GLY A 271 -15.66 -9.76 9.76
CA GLY A 271 -15.15 -11.14 9.64
C GLY A 271 -13.65 -11.20 9.38
N PHE A 272 -13.24 -10.70 8.23
CA PHE A 272 -11.87 -10.85 7.75
C PHE A 272 -10.82 -10.19 8.66
N LEU A 273 -11.05 -8.95 9.13
CA LEU A 273 -10.06 -8.24 9.94
C LEU A 273 -9.87 -8.83 11.34
N ALA A 274 -10.90 -9.44 11.93
CA ALA A 274 -10.74 -10.15 13.19
C ALA A 274 -9.79 -11.35 13.04
N HIS A 275 -9.95 -12.12 11.95
CA HIS A 275 -9.05 -13.23 11.63
C HIS A 275 -7.62 -12.74 11.30
N MET A 276 -7.49 -11.66 10.56
CA MET A 276 -6.22 -11.02 10.25
C MET A 276 -5.47 -10.60 11.51
N ARG A 277 -6.16 -9.95 12.46
CA ARG A 277 -5.57 -9.57 13.76
C ARG A 277 -5.04 -10.77 14.52
N ALA A 278 -5.81 -11.86 14.56
CA ALA A 278 -5.38 -13.11 15.22
C ALA A 278 -4.12 -13.72 14.59
N LEU A 279 -4.04 -13.74 13.25
CA LEU A 279 -2.86 -14.25 12.54
C LEU A 279 -1.62 -13.35 12.78
N LEU A 280 -1.79 -12.03 12.73
CA LEU A 280 -0.68 -11.11 12.98
C LEU A 280 -0.19 -11.20 14.42
N ALA A 281 -1.08 -11.37 15.40
CA ALA A 281 -0.70 -11.50 16.80
C ALA A 281 0.19 -12.72 17.09
N THR A 282 0.13 -13.76 16.27
CA THR A 282 0.95 -14.99 16.41
C THR A 282 2.20 -15.00 15.52
N ALA A 283 2.44 -13.95 14.74
CA ALA A 283 3.60 -13.89 13.85
C ALA A 283 4.91 -13.80 14.66
N PRO A 284 6.01 -14.47 14.25
CA PRO A 284 7.28 -14.36 14.96
C PRO A 284 7.91 -12.97 14.82
N VAL A 285 7.72 -12.34 13.67
CA VAL A 285 8.22 -11.00 13.37
C VAL A 285 7.10 -10.16 12.74
N LEU A 286 6.82 -9.01 13.33
CA LEU A 286 5.96 -7.98 12.76
C LEU A 286 6.76 -6.75 12.35
N HIS A 287 6.28 -6.09 11.33
CA HIS A 287 6.75 -4.80 10.88
C HIS A 287 5.73 -3.73 11.23
N ALA A 288 6.16 -2.63 11.83
CA ALA A 288 5.30 -1.47 12.08
C ALA A 288 5.88 -0.20 11.47
N ASP A 289 4.98 0.64 10.97
CA ASP A 289 5.29 1.96 10.43
C ASP A 289 4.02 2.81 10.47
N GLU A 290 4.17 4.14 10.36
CA GLU A 290 3.05 5.03 10.25
C GLU A 290 3.27 6.06 9.15
N THR A 291 2.18 6.53 8.57
CA THR A 291 2.23 7.57 7.56
C THR A 291 1.11 8.59 7.75
N THR A 292 1.39 9.85 7.40
CA THR A 292 0.36 10.90 7.50
C THR A 292 -0.70 10.71 6.43
N GLY A 293 -1.97 10.87 6.84
CA GLY A 293 -3.13 11.11 6.00
C GLY A 293 -3.75 12.46 6.36
N ARG A 294 -4.38 13.14 5.39
CA ARG A 294 -5.20 14.32 5.65
C ARG A 294 -6.65 13.97 5.37
N ALA A 295 -7.52 14.19 6.34
CA ALA A 295 -8.95 13.94 6.21
C ALA A 295 -9.74 15.12 6.78
N ALA A 296 -10.71 15.62 6.01
CA ALA A 296 -11.52 16.79 6.40
C ALA A 296 -10.70 18.05 6.78
N GLY A 297 -9.50 18.21 6.21
CA GLY A 297 -8.57 19.29 6.55
C GLY A 297 -7.64 18.98 7.71
N GLU A 298 -7.93 17.97 8.53
CA GLU A 298 -7.17 17.59 9.71
C GLU A 298 -6.09 16.56 9.40
N LEU A 299 -5.01 16.58 10.21
CA LEU A 299 -3.93 15.61 10.14
C LEU A 299 -4.35 14.35 10.89
N SER A 300 -4.34 13.23 10.18
CA SER A 300 -4.53 11.89 10.74
C SER A 300 -3.31 11.03 10.43
N TRP A 301 -3.18 9.91 11.11
CA TRP A 301 -2.12 8.92 10.88
C TRP A 301 -2.73 7.59 10.47
N VAL A 302 -2.06 6.91 9.56
CA VAL A 302 -2.37 5.52 9.21
C VAL A 302 -1.21 4.68 9.71
N HIS A 303 -1.49 3.85 10.70
CA HIS A 303 -0.58 2.88 11.29
C HIS A 303 -0.68 1.58 10.53
N VAL A 304 0.44 0.90 10.36
CA VAL A 304 0.52 -0.42 9.71
C VAL A 304 1.19 -1.40 10.65
N ALA A 305 0.56 -2.57 10.81
CA ALA A 305 1.18 -3.77 11.35
C ALA A 305 1.14 -4.85 10.26
N CYS A 306 2.30 -5.39 9.87
CA CYS A 306 2.34 -6.32 8.74
C CYS A 306 3.45 -7.37 8.85
N THR A 307 3.26 -8.46 8.11
CA THR A 307 4.29 -9.42 7.71
C THR A 307 4.57 -9.25 6.21
N GLU A 308 5.34 -10.15 5.60
CA GLU A 308 5.52 -10.18 4.14
C GLU A 308 4.20 -10.40 3.38
N TYR A 309 3.25 -11.13 3.98
CA TYR A 309 2.01 -11.61 3.33
C TYR A 309 0.73 -10.97 3.88
N LEU A 310 0.75 -10.45 5.09
CA LEU A 310 -0.42 -9.94 5.78
C LEU A 310 -0.20 -8.48 6.16
N THR A 311 -1.21 -7.65 5.94
CA THR A 311 -1.17 -6.22 6.27
C THR A 311 -2.43 -5.81 7.00
N LEU A 312 -2.29 -5.13 8.13
CA LEU A 312 -3.37 -4.46 8.84
C LEU A 312 -3.08 -2.96 8.91
N MET A 313 -4.02 -2.16 8.46
CA MET A 313 -3.97 -0.70 8.57
C MET A 313 -5.01 -0.20 9.57
N HIS A 314 -4.61 0.74 10.40
CA HIS A 314 -5.46 1.43 11.37
C HIS A 314 -5.31 2.94 11.23
N VAL A 315 -6.40 3.69 11.41
CA VAL A 315 -6.41 5.16 11.32
C VAL A 315 -6.64 5.75 12.71
N GLY A 316 -5.78 6.68 13.11
CA GLY A 316 -5.87 7.36 14.41
C GLY A 316 -5.02 8.62 14.47
N GLY A 317 -4.73 9.09 15.67
CA GLY A 317 -3.68 10.06 15.95
C GLY A 317 -2.30 9.42 15.96
N ARG A 318 -1.35 9.99 16.71
CA ARG A 318 0.03 9.48 16.82
C ARG A 318 0.43 9.14 18.25
N SER A 319 -0.52 9.12 19.19
CA SER A 319 -0.25 8.75 20.58
C SER A 319 -0.03 7.25 20.75
N ALA A 320 0.42 6.84 21.93
CA ALA A 320 0.50 5.42 22.30
C ALA A 320 -0.87 4.75 22.23
N ASP A 321 -1.91 5.43 22.74
CA ASP A 321 -3.29 4.94 22.72
C ASP A 321 -3.81 4.73 21.29
N ASP A 322 -3.44 5.62 20.36
CA ASP A 322 -3.80 5.49 18.95
C ASP A 322 -3.13 4.28 18.29
N ILE A 323 -1.88 3.99 18.65
CA ILE A 323 -1.16 2.80 18.18
C ILE A 323 -1.82 1.54 18.73
N ASP A 324 -2.16 1.53 20.01
CA ASP A 324 -2.82 0.43 20.71
C ASP A 324 -4.20 0.11 20.14
N ALA A 325 -4.93 1.15 19.71
CA ALA A 325 -6.27 1.01 19.12
C ALA A 325 -6.29 0.16 17.83
N GLY A 326 -5.13 -0.06 17.18
CA GLY A 326 -5.00 -1.00 16.05
C GLY A 326 -5.28 -2.45 16.42
N GLY A 327 -5.22 -2.81 17.72
CA GLY A 327 -5.67 -4.08 18.27
C GLY A 327 -4.75 -5.28 17.99
N VAL A 328 -3.50 -5.05 17.58
CA VAL A 328 -2.48 -6.10 17.38
C VAL A 328 -1.22 -5.81 18.20
N LEU A 329 -0.66 -4.61 18.08
CA LEU A 329 0.65 -4.30 18.64
C LEU A 329 0.67 -4.27 20.17
N LYS A 330 -0.43 -3.87 20.80
CA LYS A 330 -0.56 -3.75 22.26
C LYS A 330 -0.18 -5.03 23.02
N GLU A 331 -0.59 -6.17 22.49
CA GLU A 331 -0.39 -7.47 23.13
C GLU A 331 0.66 -8.33 22.41
N PHE A 332 1.30 -7.79 21.37
CA PHE A 332 2.27 -8.52 20.59
C PHE A 332 3.58 -8.69 21.35
N THR A 333 4.01 -9.93 21.56
CA THR A 333 5.22 -10.29 22.32
C THR A 333 6.37 -10.82 21.44
N GLY A 334 6.12 -11.00 20.13
CA GLY A 334 7.15 -11.37 19.17
C GLY A 334 8.15 -10.25 18.88
N THR A 335 8.93 -10.36 17.80
CA THR A 335 9.88 -9.31 17.41
C THR A 335 9.20 -8.25 16.54
N LEU A 336 9.25 -6.98 16.99
CA LEU A 336 8.69 -5.83 16.28
C LEU A 336 9.80 -5.06 15.57
N MET A 337 9.86 -5.17 14.24
CA MET A 337 10.72 -4.36 13.38
C MET A 337 10.05 -3.00 13.15
N ARG A 338 10.75 -1.91 13.52
CA ARG A 338 10.25 -0.54 13.42
C ARG A 338 11.33 0.48 13.11
N ASP A 339 10.95 1.72 12.86
CA ASP A 339 11.86 2.86 12.81
C ASP A 339 12.22 3.37 14.22
N GLY A 340 12.83 4.54 14.30
CA GLY A 340 13.23 5.19 15.54
C GLY A 340 12.14 5.96 16.27
N TYR A 341 10.86 5.86 15.87
CA TYR A 341 9.80 6.60 16.53
C TYR A 341 9.55 6.10 17.96
N ALA A 342 9.55 7.02 18.91
CA ALA A 342 9.45 6.69 20.34
C ALA A 342 8.05 6.18 20.75
N GLY A 343 7.02 6.46 19.95
CA GLY A 343 5.65 6.02 20.23
C GLY A 343 5.48 4.52 20.36
N TYR A 344 6.40 3.71 19.81
CA TYR A 344 6.34 2.25 19.94
C TYR A 344 7.03 1.71 21.19
N THR A 345 7.74 2.54 21.98
CA THR A 345 8.59 2.04 23.09
C THR A 345 7.83 1.46 24.27
N HIS A 346 6.54 1.73 24.40
CA HIS A 346 5.66 1.20 25.45
C HIS A 346 5.20 -0.24 25.16
N LEU A 347 5.34 -0.72 23.92
CA LEU A 347 4.87 -2.03 23.50
C LEU A 347 5.71 -3.15 24.14
N PRO A 348 5.09 -4.28 24.53
CA PRO A 348 5.79 -5.40 25.20
C PRO A 348 6.67 -6.23 24.26
N ALA A 349 6.68 -5.95 22.99
CA ALA A 349 7.41 -6.67 21.95
C ALA A 349 8.94 -6.61 22.14
N VAL A 350 9.63 -7.59 21.61
CA VAL A 350 11.09 -7.53 21.42
C VAL A 350 11.39 -6.62 20.23
N HIS A 351 11.96 -5.44 20.48
CA HIS A 351 12.16 -4.47 19.41
C HIS A 351 13.37 -4.77 18.52
N ALA A 352 13.23 -4.52 17.22
CA ALA A 352 14.30 -4.46 16.23
C ALA A 352 14.24 -3.12 15.49
N TRP A 353 15.40 -2.53 15.22
CA TRP A 353 15.49 -1.21 14.60
C TRP A 353 15.85 -1.31 13.12
N CYS A 354 15.10 -0.61 12.26
CA CYS A 354 15.42 -0.52 10.83
C CYS A 354 16.81 0.11 10.62
N ALA A 355 17.77 -0.71 10.23
CA ALA A 355 19.15 -0.26 10.05
C ALA A 355 19.31 0.68 8.85
N ALA A 356 18.41 0.67 7.86
CA ALA A 356 18.46 1.61 6.74
C ALA A 356 18.32 3.07 7.19
N HIS A 357 17.49 3.35 8.20
CA HIS A 357 17.36 4.68 8.79
C HIS A 357 18.67 5.08 9.52
N LEU A 358 19.24 4.16 10.29
CA LEU A 358 20.50 4.40 11.00
C LEU A 358 21.67 4.66 10.04
N VAL A 359 21.79 3.87 8.98
CA VAL A 359 22.83 4.07 7.95
C VAL A 359 22.65 5.43 7.24
N ARG A 360 21.41 5.88 7.05
CA ARG A 360 21.13 7.21 6.48
C ARG A 360 21.58 8.33 7.42
N ASP A 361 21.23 8.22 8.71
CA ASP A 361 21.64 9.18 9.74
C ASP A 361 23.18 9.25 9.87
N LEU A 362 23.86 8.09 9.86
CA LEU A 362 25.32 8.00 9.89
C LEU A 362 25.98 8.67 8.68
N ARG A 363 25.43 8.43 7.47
CA ARG A 363 25.92 9.07 6.25
C ARG A 363 25.73 10.58 6.29
N ALA A 364 24.60 11.07 6.79
CA ALA A 364 24.38 12.50 6.90
C ALA A 364 25.42 13.17 7.83
N VAL A 365 25.80 12.53 8.93
CA VAL A 365 26.85 13.00 9.84
C VAL A 365 28.21 12.97 9.15
N SER A 366 28.54 11.87 8.44
CA SER A 366 29.82 11.71 7.76
C SER A 366 29.96 12.67 6.56
N ASP A 367 28.90 12.85 5.76
CA ASP A 367 28.91 13.75 4.58
C ASP A 367 29.08 15.22 4.99
N ALA A 368 28.61 15.59 6.19
CA ALA A 368 28.77 16.94 6.73
C ALA A 368 30.22 17.27 7.13
N ASP A 369 31.00 16.29 7.61
CA ASP A 369 32.42 16.44 7.94
C ASP A 369 33.16 15.09 7.80
N PRO A 370 33.57 14.71 6.58
CA PRO A 370 34.18 13.41 6.31
C PRO A 370 35.53 13.21 7.01
N GLN A 371 36.21 14.28 7.36
CA GLN A 371 37.56 14.20 7.97
C GLN A 371 37.50 13.90 9.46
N THR A 372 36.52 14.42 10.17
CA THR A 372 36.42 14.26 11.60
C THR A 372 35.36 13.25 12.06
N GLN A 373 34.35 12.95 11.22
CA GLN A 373 33.27 12.00 11.55
C GLN A 373 33.53 10.60 10.99
N ILE A 374 34.79 10.14 10.98
CA ILE A 374 35.22 8.82 10.47
C ILE A 374 34.48 7.68 11.18
N TRP A 375 34.16 7.86 12.46
CA TRP A 375 33.41 6.87 13.24
C TRP A 375 32.05 6.51 12.61
N ALA A 376 31.39 7.48 11.97
CA ALA A 376 30.07 7.28 11.38
C ALA A 376 30.17 6.38 10.14
N ILE A 377 31.20 6.51 9.31
CA ILE A 377 31.48 5.58 8.20
C ILE A 377 31.84 4.20 8.75
N ALA A 378 32.69 4.13 9.76
CA ALA A 378 33.07 2.84 10.39
C ALA A 378 31.84 2.09 10.92
N MET A 379 30.93 2.79 11.59
CA MET A 379 29.67 2.21 12.08
C MET A 379 28.77 1.77 10.91
N ALA A 380 28.61 2.59 9.87
CA ALA A 380 27.80 2.23 8.71
C ALA A 380 28.34 0.99 7.98
N ASN A 381 29.66 0.87 7.86
CA ASN A 381 30.32 -0.30 7.29
C ASN A 381 30.09 -1.54 8.17
N THR A 382 30.29 -1.41 9.50
CA THR A 382 30.02 -2.49 10.47
C THR A 382 28.59 -3.05 10.31
N LEU A 383 27.57 -2.18 10.22
CA LEU A 383 26.17 -2.60 10.03
C LEU A 383 25.97 -3.29 8.67
N THR A 384 26.61 -2.77 7.62
CA THR A 384 26.48 -3.32 6.27
C THR A 384 27.18 -4.68 6.15
N GLU A 385 28.36 -4.84 6.71
CA GLU A 385 29.12 -6.10 6.76
C GLU A 385 28.38 -7.15 7.61
N ALA A 386 27.84 -6.75 8.76
CA ALA A 386 27.01 -7.61 9.59
C ALA A 386 25.77 -8.12 8.82
N ASN A 387 25.14 -7.25 8.03
CA ASN A 387 24.03 -7.66 7.18
C ASN A 387 24.48 -8.63 6.06
N ALA A 388 25.64 -8.41 5.44
CA ALA A 388 26.17 -9.31 4.42
C ALA A 388 26.44 -10.70 5.03
N ALA A 389 27.01 -10.78 6.23
CA ALA A 389 27.20 -12.02 6.97
C ALA A 389 25.87 -12.72 7.29
N ALA A 390 24.87 -11.95 7.77
CA ALA A 390 23.54 -12.47 8.04
C ALA A 390 22.84 -13.02 6.79
N VAL A 391 22.95 -12.33 5.65
CA VAL A 391 22.40 -12.80 4.36
C VAL A 391 23.09 -14.09 3.91
N ALA A 392 24.41 -14.17 4.01
CA ALA A 392 25.17 -15.37 3.67
C ALA A 392 24.78 -16.57 4.54
N ALA A 393 24.63 -16.35 5.85
CA ALA A 393 24.22 -17.38 6.81
C ALA A 393 22.79 -17.89 6.52
N ARG A 394 21.84 -17.00 6.24
CA ARG A 394 20.47 -17.39 5.81
C ARG A 394 20.49 -18.25 4.54
N ALA A 395 21.36 -17.92 3.58
CA ALA A 395 21.47 -18.70 2.33
C ALA A 395 21.94 -20.13 2.56
N THR A 396 22.63 -20.41 3.66
CA THR A 396 23.04 -21.76 4.07
C THR A 396 22.08 -22.45 5.03
N GLY A 397 20.92 -21.81 5.33
CA GLY A 397 19.91 -22.34 6.24
C GLY A 397 20.25 -22.20 7.72
N ALA A 398 21.24 -21.36 8.09
CA ALA A 398 21.56 -21.09 9.49
C ALA A 398 20.48 -20.20 10.12
N ASP A 399 20.22 -20.43 11.41
CA ASP A 399 19.28 -19.64 12.22
C ASP A 399 19.97 -18.48 12.96
N ARG A 400 21.29 -18.56 13.13
CA ARG A 400 22.13 -17.54 13.81
C ARG A 400 23.52 -17.45 13.20
N LEU A 401 24.18 -16.30 13.43
CA LEU A 401 25.60 -16.15 13.09
C LEU A 401 26.47 -16.89 14.12
N PRO A 402 27.69 -17.36 13.70
CA PRO A 402 28.69 -17.91 14.63
C PRO A 402 29.07 -16.90 15.71
N ASP A 403 29.28 -17.36 16.94
CA ASP A 403 29.61 -16.50 18.09
C ASP A 403 30.87 -15.66 17.86
N ALA A 404 31.89 -16.23 17.18
CA ALA A 404 33.10 -15.49 16.81
C ALA A 404 32.79 -14.30 15.89
N THR A 405 31.91 -14.49 14.89
CA THR A 405 31.46 -13.42 13.97
C THR A 405 30.68 -12.34 14.74
N LEU A 406 29.75 -12.74 15.61
CA LEU A 406 28.99 -11.80 16.43
C LEU A 406 29.91 -10.99 17.36
N LYS A 407 30.91 -11.63 17.97
CA LYS A 407 31.91 -10.97 18.81
C LYS A 407 32.73 -9.94 18.02
N GLN A 408 33.12 -10.27 16.80
CA GLN A 408 33.84 -9.35 15.91
C GLN A 408 32.94 -8.15 15.53
N ILE A 409 31.71 -8.38 15.13
CA ILE A 409 30.73 -7.31 14.82
C ILE A 409 30.57 -6.37 16.03
N ARG A 410 30.36 -6.92 17.24
CA ARG A 410 30.21 -6.12 18.45
C ARG A 410 31.47 -5.32 18.79
N ASN A 411 32.66 -5.89 18.57
CA ASN A 411 33.92 -5.18 18.78
C ASN A 411 34.07 -3.98 17.83
N HIS A 412 33.78 -4.14 16.53
CA HIS A 412 33.81 -3.05 15.57
C HIS A 412 32.76 -1.98 15.89
N TYR A 413 31.55 -2.41 16.24
CA TYR A 413 30.44 -1.54 16.64
C TYR A 413 30.83 -0.67 17.87
N ARG A 414 31.32 -1.27 18.93
CA ARG A 414 31.74 -0.57 20.15
C ARG A 414 32.99 0.27 19.93
N GLY A 415 33.89 -0.17 19.07
CA GLY A 415 35.07 0.61 18.64
C GLY A 415 34.67 1.90 17.93
N ALA A 416 33.67 1.83 17.01
CA ALA A 416 33.14 3.02 16.34
C ALA A 416 32.47 3.99 17.33
N ILE A 417 31.72 3.47 18.33
CA ILE A 417 31.14 4.32 19.40
C ILE A 417 32.24 5.00 20.23
N ALA A 418 33.27 4.26 20.66
CA ALA A 418 34.38 4.81 21.46
C ALA A 418 35.09 5.93 20.69
N LYS A 419 35.41 5.71 19.42
CA LYS A 419 36.04 6.72 18.55
C LYS A 419 35.14 7.96 18.41
N GLY A 420 33.84 7.75 18.11
CA GLY A 420 32.89 8.85 17.96
C GLY A 420 32.73 9.68 19.25
N ASN A 421 32.69 9.04 20.41
CA ASN A 421 32.64 9.73 21.68
C ASN A 421 33.91 10.55 21.92
N THR A 422 35.09 9.99 21.63
CA THR A 422 36.35 10.72 21.75
C THR A 422 36.39 11.95 20.84
N ASP A 423 35.96 11.80 19.58
CA ASP A 423 36.00 12.85 18.57
C ASP A 423 34.99 13.99 18.80
N ASN A 424 33.87 13.70 19.49
CA ASN A 424 32.76 14.66 19.62
C ASN A 424 32.49 15.13 21.05
N ARG A 425 33.16 14.59 22.06
CA ARG A 425 32.86 14.86 23.49
C ARG A 425 32.91 16.35 23.83
N THR A 426 33.95 17.03 23.40
CA THR A 426 34.20 18.42 23.73
C THR A 426 33.99 19.38 22.55
N LYS A 427 33.70 18.87 21.35
CA LYS A 427 33.51 19.72 20.19
C LYS A 427 32.20 20.53 20.30
N PRO A 428 32.26 21.85 20.11
CA PRO A 428 31.05 22.69 20.01
C PRO A 428 30.33 22.50 18.66
N GLY A 429 29.11 23.06 18.57
CA GLY A 429 28.37 23.17 17.34
C GLY A 429 27.32 22.07 17.12
N ALA A 430 26.42 22.33 16.16
CA ALA A 430 25.23 21.52 15.91
C ALA A 430 25.55 20.10 15.41
N LEU A 431 26.57 19.95 14.56
CA LEU A 431 26.99 18.65 14.02
C LEU A 431 27.51 17.73 15.16
N ALA A 432 28.35 18.25 16.05
CA ALA A 432 28.86 17.47 17.18
C ALA A 432 27.73 17.12 18.17
N ALA A 433 26.77 18.00 18.36
CA ALA A 433 25.58 17.71 19.18
C ALA A 433 24.72 16.58 18.57
N GLU A 434 24.51 16.59 17.26
CA GLU A 434 23.79 15.53 16.56
C GLU A 434 24.57 14.20 16.58
N ALA A 435 25.90 14.25 16.36
CA ALA A 435 26.77 13.09 16.50
C ALA A 435 26.67 12.47 17.91
N ARG A 436 26.72 13.27 18.98
CA ARG A 436 26.54 12.79 20.37
C ARG A 436 25.17 12.18 20.61
N LYS A 437 24.11 12.74 20.01
CA LYS A 437 22.75 12.19 20.10
C LYS A 437 22.68 10.82 19.42
N LEU A 438 23.27 10.69 18.24
CA LEU A 438 23.33 9.45 17.49
C LEU A 438 24.17 8.40 18.23
N LEU A 439 25.33 8.76 18.78
CA LEU A 439 26.18 7.90 19.59
C LEU A 439 25.45 7.37 20.83
N ARG A 440 24.72 8.23 21.56
CA ARG A 440 23.87 7.78 22.68
C ARG A 440 22.81 6.76 22.23
N ARG A 441 22.23 6.94 21.04
CA ARG A 441 21.27 5.99 20.46
C ARG A 441 21.93 4.64 20.22
N PHE A 442 23.11 4.62 19.58
CA PHE A 442 23.86 3.39 19.33
C PHE A 442 24.27 2.70 20.62
N THR A 443 24.72 3.45 21.64
CA THR A 443 25.11 2.88 22.95
C THR A 443 23.89 2.27 23.66
N ARG A 444 22.77 2.99 23.69
CA ARG A 444 21.58 2.56 24.45
C ARG A 444 20.85 1.38 23.84
N TYR A 445 20.83 1.28 22.52
CA TYR A 445 19.99 0.36 21.77
C TYR A 445 20.80 -0.67 20.96
N GLU A 446 22.03 -1.03 21.41
CA GLU A 446 22.91 -1.98 20.70
C GLU A 446 22.18 -3.29 20.34
N ASP A 447 21.52 -3.94 21.30
CA ASP A 447 20.85 -5.22 21.06
C ASP A 447 19.67 -5.09 20.10
N MET A 448 18.92 -4.00 20.16
CA MET A 448 17.82 -3.71 19.26
C MET A 448 18.32 -3.44 17.83
N ILE A 449 19.43 -2.73 17.70
CA ILE A 449 20.05 -2.39 16.40
C ILE A 449 20.69 -3.62 15.76
N LEU A 450 21.34 -4.48 16.55
CA LEU A 450 22.00 -5.69 16.06
C LEU A 450 21.09 -6.93 16.07
N ARG A 451 19.78 -6.78 16.32
CA ARG A 451 18.84 -7.90 16.35
C ARG A 451 18.88 -8.75 15.08
N PHE A 452 18.96 -8.13 13.91
CA PHE A 452 19.05 -8.81 12.63
C PHE A 452 20.29 -9.72 12.48
N ALA A 453 21.33 -9.50 13.27
CA ALA A 453 22.55 -10.31 13.28
C ALA A 453 22.53 -11.41 14.35
N THR A 454 21.76 -11.20 15.44
CA THR A 454 21.63 -12.17 16.53
C THR A 454 20.46 -13.13 16.31
N ASP A 455 19.48 -12.72 15.53
CA ASP A 455 18.30 -13.52 15.13
C ASP A 455 18.11 -13.35 13.63
N LEU A 456 18.42 -14.40 12.87
CA LEU A 456 18.37 -14.35 11.40
C LEU A 456 16.95 -14.37 10.83
N SER A 457 15.90 -14.58 11.64
CA SER A 457 14.52 -14.37 11.22
C SER A 457 14.19 -12.88 11.05
N VAL A 458 14.95 -12.00 11.71
CA VAL A 458 14.73 -10.55 11.71
C VAL A 458 15.45 -9.91 10.52
N PRO A 459 14.76 -9.17 9.64
CA PRO A 459 15.39 -8.51 8.50
C PRO A 459 16.21 -7.28 8.92
N PHE A 460 17.11 -6.85 8.05
CA PHE A 460 17.95 -5.65 8.24
C PHE A 460 17.16 -4.34 8.14
N THR A 461 16.06 -4.34 7.38
CA THR A 461 15.30 -3.14 7.06
C THR A 461 13.80 -3.34 7.28
N ASN A 462 13.09 -2.23 7.49
CA ASN A 462 11.64 -2.17 7.63
C ASN A 462 10.92 -1.98 6.27
N ASN A 463 11.53 -2.40 5.16
CA ASN A 463 11.00 -2.18 3.81
C ASN A 463 9.60 -2.78 3.57
N VAL A 464 9.21 -3.79 4.35
CA VAL A 464 7.90 -4.44 4.25
C VAL A 464 6.82 -3.40 4.63
N SER A 465 6.90 -2.81 5.81
CA SER A 465 5.93 -1.79 6.25
C SER A 465 6.03 -0.50 5.43
N GLU A 466 7.24 -0.09 5.03
CA GLU A 466 7.42 1.07 4.15
C GLU A 466 6.69 0.89 2.80
N ARG A 467 6.64 -0.33 2.27
CA ARG A 467 5.86 -0.66 1.08
C ARG A 467 4.37 -0.68 1.38
N ALA A 468 3.98 -1.24 2.52
CA ALA A 468 2.59 -1.36 2.93
C ALA A 468 1.91 0.02 3.13
N VAL A 469 2.63 1.05 3.61
CA VAL A 469 2.07 2.41 3.75
C VAL A 469 1.96 3.20 2.43
N ARG A 470 2.63 2.75 1.35
CA ARG A 470 2.63 3.49 0.06
C ARG A 470 1.26 3.70 -0.57
N PRO A 471 0.32 2.74 -0.53
CA PRO A 471 -1.04 2.92 -1.03
C PRO A 471 -1.72 4.19 -0.52
N VAL A 472 -1.53 4.51 0.78
CA VAL A 472 -2.05 5.73 1.40
C VAL A 472 -1.52 6.98 0.69
N LYS A 473 -0.22 7.04 0.41
CA LYS A 473 0.41 8.16 -0.28
C LYS A 473 0.02 8.27 -1.74
N VAL A 474 -0.12 7.14 -2.43
CA VAL A 474 -0.58 7.10 -3.82
C VAL A 474 -2.00 7.64 -3.90
N GLN A 475 -2.93 7.11 -3.09
CA GLN A 475 -4.32 7.58 -3.07
C GLN A 475 -4.40 9.07 -2.69
N GLN A 476 -3.64 9.52 -1.71
CA GLN A 476 -3.61 10.93 -1.31
C GLN A 476 -3.21 11.83 -2.48
N ARG A 477 -2.16 11.47 -3.23
CA ARG A 477 -1.69 12.24 -4.40
C ARG A 477 -2.70 12.25 -5.54
N THR A 478 -3.38 11.14 -5.80
CA THR A 478 -4.39 11.03 -6.87
C THR A 478 -5.71 11.71 -6.49
N SER A 479 -5.97 11.93 -5.19
CA SER A 479 -7.21 12.52 -4.67
C SER A 479 -7.10 14.02 -4.35
N GLY A 480 -6.06 14.71 -4.83
CA GLY A 480 -5.85 16.13 -4.56
C GLY A 480 -5.27 16.45 -3.18
N GLY A 481 -4.60 15.48 -2.55
CA GLY A 481 -3.83 15.68 -1.31
C GLY A 481 -4.54 15.29 -0.02
N ALA A 482 -5.85 15.01 -0.04
CA ALA A 482 -6.60 14.70 1.18
C ALA A 482 -7.83 13.81 0.90
N TRP A 483 -8.33 13.16 1.94
CA TRP A 483 -9.66 12.54 1.98
C TRP A 483 -10.70 13.58 2.42
N ARG A 484 -11.91 13.49 1.87
CA ARG A 484 -13.00 14.40 2.25
C ARG A 484 -13.48 14.20 3.68
N THR A 485 -13.41 12.97 4.20
CA THR A 485 -13.85 12.59 5.54
C THR A 485 -12.89 11.61 6.18
N LEU A 486 -12.85 11.57 7.52
CA LEU A 486 -12.08 10.56 8.27
C LEU A 486 -12.62 9.15 8.00
N GLU A 487 -13.95 8.97 7.93
CA GLU A 487 -14.57 7.72 7.52
C GLU A 487 -14.06 7.23 6.16
N GLY A 488 -13.90 8.15 5.19
CA GLY A 488 -13.37 7.81 3.87
C GLY A 488 -11.93 7.29 3.91
N LEU A 489 -11.08 7.85 4.78
CA LEU A 489 -9.71 7.36 5.04
C LEU A 489 -9.74 6.01 5.75
N THR A 490 -10.57 5.85 6.77
CA THR A 490 -10.73 4.59 7.52
C THR A 490 -11.20 3.47 6.61
N ASN A 491 -12.27 3.69 5.83
CA ASN A 491 -12.76 2.72 4.86
C ASN A 491 -11.69 2.34 3.82
N PHE A 492 -10.86 3.29 3.41
CA PHE A 492 -9.73 3.01 2.51
C PHE A 492 -8.70 2.12 3.19
N ALA A 493 -8.29 2.43 4.42
CA ALA A 493 -7.32 1.65 5.19
C ALA A 493 -7.82 0.21 5.42
N THR A 494 -9.10 0.06 5.80
CA THR A 494 -9.74 -1.26 5.97
C THR A 494 -9.68 -2.10 4.69
N VAL A 495 -10.02 -1.51 3.52
CA VAL A 495 -9.97 -2.24 2.24
C VAL A 495 -8.53 -2.54 1.83
N GLN A 496 -7.58 -1.64 2.10
CA GLN A 496 -6.15 -1.88 1.83
C GLN A 496 -5.56 -3.00 2.69
N SER A 497 -6.11 -3.25 3.88
CA SER A 497 -5.71 -4.40 4.71
C SER A 497 -6.06 -5.75 4.06
N TYR A 498 -6.99 -5.77 3.11
CA TYR A 498 -7.39 -6.97 2.37
C TYR A 498 -6.62 -7.13 1.04
N LEU A 499 -6.32 -6.00 0.35
CA LEU A 499 -5.66 -5.99 -0.96
C LEU A 499 -4.14 -6.19 -0.85
#